data_9e1dc78b97d5bd7ac4f85120e6dab359
#
_entry.id   9e1dc78b97d5bd7ac4f85120e6dab359
#
_cell.length_a   1.000
_cell.length_b   1.000
_cell.length_c   1.000
_cell.angle_alpha   90.00
_cell.angle_beta   90.00
_cell.angle_gamma   90.00
#
_symmetry.space_group_name_H-M   'P 1'
#
loop_
_entity.id
_entity.type
_entity.pdbx_description
1 polymer ?
#
loop_
_entity_poly.entity_id
_entity_poly.type
_entity_poly.pdbx_seq_one_letter_code
_entity_poly.pdbx_strand_id
1 'polypeptide(L)'
;MTQPEPGNDYPLSEVPLHARKGLASTAMVLLGFTFFTATMFAGGKLGVAFSFTEMLGVVALGNLLLGIYAAGLGYIAFKSGLNSVLMGRFCFGEVGSKLSDLILGFTQIGWYAWGTATAAVVLGKYFELSPGSVLALMVVFGLVFCATAYVGYRGLEILSYIAVPAMGLLLILSMWVATLKVGGWDGLLAVVPTRELDLSTAITLVFGTFVSGATQATNWTRFSRSARVAVLASLIGFFIGNGLMVLIGAYGAIVYQQPDVVEVLLLQGFAMAAMAMLLLNIWSTQDNTIYNFAVAGCNLLRTRRRKTVTLAGAVIGTLLALLGMYDMLVPYLILLGTVIPPIGGVIMADFFYRYRGQYPRLAEARLPAFNWPGLAAYAVGTVLAFNSPWVAPLVGIAAASLTYMALTAVLRVRAPATQSTSVVSREW
;
A
#
# COMPACT_ATOMS: atom_id res chain seq x y z
N MET A 1 -9.45 -27.97 -17.39
CA MET A 1 -9.09 -26.83 -16.52
C MET A 1 -10.25 -26.67 -15.54
N THR A 2 -10.07 -27.06 -14.30
CA THR A 2 -11.07 -26.88 -13.23
C THR A 2 -11.29 -25.38 -13.03
N GLN A 3 -12.54 -24.93 -13.06
CA GLN A 3 -12.89 -23.55 -12.73
C GLN A 3 -12.37 -23.22 -11.32
N PRO A 4 -11.76 -22.03 -11.10
CA PRO A 4 -11.34 -21.65 -9.76
C PRO A 4 -12.56 -21.61 -8.85
N GLU A 5 -12.42 -22.14 -7.63
CA GLU A 5 -13.46 -22.04 -6.61
C GLU A 5 -13.85 -20.57 -6.39
N PRO A 6 -15.13 -20.26 -6.18
CA PRO A 6 -15.56 -18.90 -5.84
C PRO A 6 -14.76 -18.35 -4.65
N GLY A 7 -14.17 -17.16 -4.79
CA GLY A 7 -13.37 -16.50 -3.76
C GLY A 7 -11.89 -16.87 -3.74
N ASN A 8 -11.37 -17.57 -4.73
CA ASN A 8 -9.92 -17.89 -4.81
C ASN A 8 -9.06 -16.81 -5.48
N ASP A 9 -9.65 -15.80 -6.10
CA ASP A 9 -9.05 -14.56 -6.64
C ASP A 9 -7.76 -14.73 -7.47
N TYR A 10 -7.60 -15.85 -8.18
CA TYR A 10 -6.49 -16.11 -9.12
C TYR A 10 -5.08 -15.86 -8.54
N PRO A 11 -4.70 -16.50 -7.41
CA PRO A 11 -3.44 -16.18 -6.73
C PRO A 11 -2.19 -16.55 -7.53
N LEU A 12 -2.27 -17.51 -8.47
CA LEU A 12 -1.14 -18.02 -9.26
C LEU A 12 -1.33 -17.87 -10.78
N SER A 13 -2.30 -17.10 -11.22
CA SER A 13 -2.62 -16.92 -12.64
C SER A 13 -3.12 -15.52 -12.96
N GLU A 14 -3.22 -15.22 -14.25
CA GLU A 14 -3.84 -14.00 -14.75
C GLU A 14 -5.32 -13.94 -14.39
N VAL A 15 -5.83 -12.71 -14.17
CA VAL A 15 -7.26 -12.46 -14.01
C VAL A 15 -7.95 -12.48 -15.37
N PRO A 16 -8.93 -13.39 -15.59
CA PRO A 16 -9.63 -13.46 -16.86
C PRO A 16 -10.57 -12.26 -17.06
N LEU A 17 -10.94 -11.97 -18.31
CA LEU A 17 -11.73 -10.79 -18.67
C LEU A 17 -13.11 -10.75 -17.97
N HIS A 18 -13.78 -11.88 -17.80
CA HIS A 18 -15.08 -11.95 -17.14
C HIS A 18 -15.06 -11.59 -15.64
N ALA A 19 -13.88 -11.68 -14.99
CA ALA A 19 -13.70 -11.32 -13.59
C ALA A 19 -13.32 -9.83 -13.39
N ARG A 20 -13.21 -9.06 -14.48
CA ARG A 20 -12.75 -7.66 -14.44
C ARG A 20 -13.82 -6.73 -13.86
N LYS A 21 -13.36 -5.69 -13.17
CA LYS A 21 -14.17 -4.74 -12.39
C LYS A 21 -14.13 -3.33 -12.97
N GLY A 22 -15.17 -2.56 -12.67
CA GLY A 22 -15.25 -1.14 -13.03
C GLY A 22 -14.50 -0.21 -12.09
N LEU A 23 -14.51 1.09 -12.41
CA LEU A 23 -13.80 2.12 -11.64
C LEU A 23 -14.29 2.20 -10.19
N ALA A 24 -15.59 2.23 -9.96
CA ALA A 24 -16.15 2.36 -8.61
C ALA A 24 -15.66 1.24 -7.68
N SER A 25 -15.76 -0.03 -8.13
CA SER A 25 -15.29 -1.19 -7.37
C SER A 25 -13.79 -1.12 -7.07
N THR A 26 -12.96 -0.88 -8.09
CA THR A 26 -11.50 -0.86 -7.93
C THR A 26 -11.04 0.33 -7.08
N ALA A 27 -11.63 1.51 -7.30
CA ALA A 27 -11.29 2.71 -6.55
C ALA A 27 -11.72 2.62 -5.09
N MET A 28 -12.91 2.08 -4.79
CA MET A 28 -13.39 1.93 -3.41
C MET A 28 -12.50 0.99 -2.59
N VAL A 29 -12.05 -0.11 -3.15
CA VAL A 29 -11.10 -1.01 -2.47
C VAL A 29 -9.78 -0.29 -2.20
N LEU A 30 -9.24 0.46 -3.19
CA LEU A 30 -8.01 1.21 -2.99
C LEU A 30 -8.17 2.37 -2.01
N LEU A 31 -9.33 3.05 -1.98
CA LEU A 31 -9.63 4.07 -0.96
C LEU A 31 -9.73 3.44 0.43
N GLY A 32 -10.43 2.30 0.58
CA GLY A 32 -10.48 1.55 1.83
C GLY A 32 -9.09 1.15 2.34
N PHE A 33 -8.20 0.80 1.42
CA PHE A 33 -6.82 0.47 1.75
C PHE A 33 -5.98 1.68 2.16
N THR A 34 -6.14 2.83 1.50
CA THR A 34 -5.33 4.04 1.74
C THR A 34 -5.87 4.91 2.87
N PHE A 35 -7.13 4.75 3.25
CA PHE A 35 -7.69 5.41 4.43
C PHE A 35 -7.14 4.74 5.68
N PHE A 36 -5.97 5.19 6.12
CA PHE A 36 -5.23 4.54 7.20
C PHE A 36 -4.67 5.54 8.22
N THR A 37 -4.92 5.28 9.50
CA THR A 37 -4.54 6.15 10.61
C THR A 37 -3.03 6.44 10.67
N ALA A 38 -2.16 5.46 10.37
CA ALA A 38 -0.72 5.68 10.36
C ALA A 38 -0.29 6.78 9.38
N THR A 39 -1.00 6.94 8.27
CA THR A 39 -0.78 8.02 7.30
C THR A 39 -1.09 9.40 7.90
N MET A 40 -2.13 9.49 8.72
CA MET A 40 -2.47 10.72 9.44
C MET A 40 -1.38 11.11 10.46
N PHE A 41 -0.75 10.16 11.15
CA PHE A 41 0.38 10.44 12.02
C PHE A 41 1.57 11.04 11.27
N ALA A 42 1.85 10.55 10.06
CA ALA A 42 2.86 11.16 9.20
C ALA A 42 2.47 12.60 8.82
N GLY A 43 1.20 12.82 8.48
CA GLY A 43 0.64 14.16 8.26
C GLY A 43 0.81 15.08 9.47
N GLY A 44 0.56 14.57 10.68
CA GLY A 44 0.75 15.32 11.92
C GLY A 44 2.15 15.91 12.08
N LYS A 45 3.19 15.18 11.64
CA LYS A 45 4.59 15.70 11.65
C LYS A 45 4.78 16.85 10.66
N LEU A 46 4.10 16.84 9.53
CA LEU A 46 4.13 17.92 8.55
C LEU A 46 3.41 19.18 9.08
N GLY A 47 2.26 18.99 9.73
CA GLY A 47 1.45 20.10 10.22
C GLY A 47 2.13 20.94 11.30
N VAL A 48 3.06 20.37 12.06
CA VAL A 48 3.86 21.13 13.04
C VAL A 48 5.14 21.71 12.45
N ALA A 49 5.55 21.28 11.24
CA ALA A 49 6.85 21.63 10.65
C ALA A 49 6.76 22.64 9.50
N PHE A 50 5.59 22.81 8.88
CA PHE A 50 5.41 23.68 7.72
C PHE A 50 4.25 24.65 7.94
N SER A 51 4.31 25.83 7.32
CA SER A 51 3.14 26.69 7.16
C SER A 51 2.05 25.96 6.37
N PHE A 52 0.81 26.41 6.49
CA PHE A 52 -0.32 25.73 5.84
C PHE A 52 -0.12 25.58 4.32
N THR A 53 0.35 26.62 3.63
CA THR A 53 0.59 26.62 2.19
C THR A 53 1.75 25.71 1.77
N GLU A 54 2.85 25.70 2.50
CA GLU A 54 3.98 24.82 2.25
C GLU A 54 3.59 23.36 2.47
N MET A 55 2.88 23.08 3.57
CA MET A 55 2.35 21.75 3.89
C MET A 55 1.46 21.21 2.77
N LEU A 56 0.54 22.03 2.20
CA LEU A 56 -0.27 21.62 1.05
C LEU A 56 0.59 21.25 -0.15
N GLY A 57 1.64 22.04 -0.44
CA GLY A 57 2.59 21.74 -1.51
C GLY A 57 3.30 20.40 -1.32
N VAL A 58 3.82 20.14 -0.11
CA VAL A 58 4.50 18.88 0.24
C VAL A 58 3.56 17.69 0.13
N VAL A 59 2.34 17.80 0.67
CA VAL A 59 1.33 16.75 0.61
C VAL A 59 0.94 16.45 -0.83
N ALA A 60 0.67 17.50 -1.62
CA ALA A 60 0.28 17.33 -3.04
C ALA A 60 1.40 16.68 -3.85
N LEU A 61 2.64 17.19 -3.73
CA LEU A 61 3.77 16.66 -4.50
C LEU A 61 4.11 15.21 -4.11
N GLY A 62 4.22 14.91 -2.81
CA GLY A 62 4.56 13.57 -2.34
C GLY A 62 3.51 12.53 -2.75
N ASN A 63 2.22 12.86 -2.63
CA ASN A 63 1.15 11.95 -3.05
C ASN A 63 0.98 11.86 -4.56
N LEU A 64 1.27 12.94 -5.33
CA LEU A 64 1.29 12.88 -6.79
C LEU A 64 2.37 11.89 -7.28
N LEU A 65 3.58 11.97 -6.72
CA LEU A 65 4.67 11.04 -7.04
C LEU A 65 4.27 9.59 -6.70
N LEU A 66 3.68 9.38 -5.52
CA LEU A 66 3.17 8.08 -5.10
C LEU A 66 2.06 7.57 -6.03
N GLY A 67 1.11 8.45 -6.39
CA GLY A 67 0.02 8.14 -7.31
C GLY A 67 0.49 7.76 -8.71
N ILE A 68 1.48 8.49 -9.25
CA ILE A 68 2.10 8.18 -10.56
C ILE A 68 2.79 6.81 -10.51
N TYR A 69 3.54 6.53 -9.46
CA TYR A 69 4.18 5.23 -9.25
C TYR A 69 3.15 4.09 -9.20
N ALA A 70 2.09 4.25 -8.40
CA ALA A 70 1.00 3.27 -8.30
C ALA A 70 0.26 3.10 -9.63
N ALA A 71 0.02 4.20 -10.37
CA ALA A 71 -0.66 4.18 -11.67
C ALA A 71 0.17 3.46 -12.74
N GLY A 72 1.50 3.64 -12.73
CA GLY A 72 2.41 2.91 -13.61
C GLY A 72 2.35 1.41 -13.40
N LEU A 73 2.45 0.96 -12.15
CA LEU A 73 2.30 -0.46 -11.79
C LEU A 73 0.88 -0.97 -12.06
N GLY A 74 -0.15 -0.16 -11.78
CA GLY A 74 -1.54 -0.48 -12.06
C GLY A 74 -1.83 -0.70 -13.54
N TYR A 75 -1.23 0.12 -14.40
CA TYR A 75 -1.29 -0.06 -15.85
C TYR A 75 -0.67 -1.41 -16.28
N ILE A 76 0.51 -1.75 -15.76
CA ILE A 76 1.17 -3.02 -16.05
C ILE A 76 0.29 -4.19 -15.57
N ALA A 77 -0.27 -4.08 -14.38
CA ALA A 77 -1.15 -5.11 -13.81
C ALA A 77 -2.42 -5.33 -14.66
N PHE A 78 -3.05 -4.25 -15.16
CA PHE A 78 -4.17 -4.36 -16.10
C PHE A 78 -3.75 -5.08 -17.39
N LYS A 79 -2.63 -4.65 -18.00
CA LYS A 79 -2.16 -5.22 -19.28
C LYS A 79 -1.82 -6.71 -19.17
N SER A 80 -1.13 -7.09 -18.10
CA SER A 80 -0.69 -8.48 -17.87
C SER A 80 -1.75 -9.37 -17.24
N GLY A 81 -2.68 -8.80 -16.46
CA GLY A 81 -3.58 -9.55 -15.58
C GLY A 81 -2.89 -10.09 -14.33
N LEU A 82 -1.64 -9.69 -14.09
CA LEU A 82 -0.77 -10.18 -13.01
C LEU A 82 -0.63 -9.13 -11.91
N ASN A 83 -0.31 -9.57 -10.72
CA ASN A 83 0.11 -8.72 -9.61
C ASN A 83 1.64 -8.67 -9.47
N SER A 84 2.15 -7.82 -8.58
CA SER A 84 3.59 -7.61 -8.39
C SER A 84 4.35 -8.89 -8.07
N VAL A 85 3.79 -9.79 -7.26
CA VAL A 85 4.45 -11.06 -6.91
C VAL A 85 4.56 -12.00 -8.12
N LEU A 86 3.55 -12.06 -8.98
CA LEU A 86 3.59 -12.86 -10.20
C LEU A 86 4.48 -12.21 -11.27
N MET A 87 4.46 -10.86 -11.38
CA MET A 87 5.40 -10.13 -12.25
C MET A 87 6.84 -10.31 -11.78
N GLY A 88 7.07 -10.44 -10.48
CA GLY A 88 8.38 -10.77 -9.90
C GLY A 88 9.03 -12.01 -10.49
N ARG A 89 8.24 -13.01 -10.94
CA ARG A 89 8.77 -14.20 -11.60
C ARG A 89 9.46 -13.89 -12.94
N PHE A 90 8.96 -12.90 -13.70
CA PHE A 90 9.62 -12.41 -14.91
C PHE A 90 10.89 -11.65 -14.58
N CYS A 91 10.82 -10.78 -13.55
CA CYS A 91 11.90 -9.87 -13.17
C CYS A 91 13.07 -10.56 -12.48
N PHE A 92 12.79 -11.52 -11.61
CA PHE A 92 13.79 -12.16 -10.72
C PHE A 92 14.00 -13.64 -11.01
N GLY A 93 13.14 -14.27 -11.82
CA GLY A 93 13.16 -15.71 -12.12
C GLY A 93 12.26 -16.51 -11.18
N GLU A 94 12.03 -17.78 -11.51
CA GLU A 94 11.11 -18.67 -10.78
C GLU A 94 11.50 -18.88 -9.32
N VAL A 95 12.79 -19.00 -9.02
CA VAL A 95 13.31 -19.16 -7.67
C VAL A 95 13.65 -17.81 -7.07
N GLY A 96 14.26 -16.90 -7.85
CA GLY A 96 14.67 -15.57 -7.39
C GLY A 96 13.48 -14.71 -6.94
N SER A 97 12.29 -14.88 -7.52
CA SER A 97 11.07 -14.15 -7.12
C SER A 97 10.63 -14.46 -5.68
N LYS A 98 11.07 -15.57 -5.08
CA LYS A 98 10.77 -15.86 -3.68
C LYS A 98 11.31 -14.80 -2.73
N LEU A 99 12.38 -14.10 -3.10
CA LEU A 99 12.90 -12.96 -2.35
C LEU A 99 11.89 -11.80 -2.35
N SER A 100 11.37 -11.42 -3.53
CA SER A 100 10.35 -10.36 -3.61
C SER A 100 9.05 -10.77 -2.92
N ASP A 101 8.63 -12.04 -3.03
CA ASP A 101 7.45 -12.55 -2.35
C ASP A 101 7.58 -12.46 -0.83
N LEU A 102 8.77 -12.83 -0.30
CA LEU A 102 9.07 -12.75 1.13
C LEU A 102 9.03 -11.29 1.60
N ILE A 103 9.69 -10.37 0.87
CA ILE A 103 9.73 -8.96 1.22
C ILE A 103 8.32 -8.37 1.19
N LEU A 104 7.58 -8.55 0.09
CA LEU A 104 6.24 -8.02 -0.06
C LEU A 104 5.24 -8.64 0.93
N GLY A 105 5.35 -9.94 1.20
CA GLY A 105 4.52 -10.62 2.20
C GLY A 105 4.84 -10.18 3.63
N PHE A 106 6.14 -10.18 4.00
CA PHE A 106 6.58 -9.78 5.34
C PHE A 106 6.17 -8.35 5.69
N THR A 107 6.28 -7.43 4.73
CA THR A 107 5.87 -6.04 4.96
C THR A 107 4.36 -5.91 5.24
N GLN A 108 3.53 -6.73 4.62
CA GLN A 108 2.10 -6.69 4.88
C GLN A 108 1.74 -7.32 6.23
N ILE A 109 2.43 -8.40 6.62
CA ILE A 109 2.17 -9.01 7.93
C ILE A 109 2.61 -8.09 9.09
N GLY A 110 3.68 -7.32 8.90
CA GLY A 110 4.09 -6.29 9.85
C GLY A 110 3.04 -5.19 10.01
N TRP A 111 2.46 -4.70 8.90
CA TRP A 111 1.34 -3.76 8.94
C TRP A 111 0.11 -4.34 9.62
N TYR A 112 -0.21 -5.60 9.36
CA TYR A 112 -1.31 -6.29 10.02
C TYR A 112 -1.09 -6.36 11.54
N ALA A 113 0.11 -6.72 11.96
CA ALA A 113 0.48 -6.76 13.37
C ALA A 113 0.38 -5.38 14.03
N TRP A 114 0.95 -4.35 13.38
CA TRP A 114 0.92 -2.99 13.91
C TRP A 114 -0.51 -2.44 14.05
N GLY A 115 -1.35 -2.57 13.05
CA GLY A 115 -2.72 -2.06 13.11
C GLY A 115 -3.59 -2.84 14.10
N THR A 116 -3.40 -4.16 14.23
CA THR A 116 -4.05 -4.98 15.25
C THR A 116 -3.68 -4.50 16.65
N ALA A 117 -2.41 -4.26 16.93
CA ALA A 117 -1.93 -3.73 18.20
C ALA A 117 -2.46 -2.31 18.45
N THR A 118 -2.43 -1.44 17.43
CA THR A 118 -2.91 -0.06 17.52
C THR A 118 -4.38 0.00 17.93
N ALA A 119 -5.25 -0.79 17.29
CA ALA A 119 -6.67 -0.85 17.66
C ALA A 119 -6.87 -1.21 19.14
N ALA A 120 -6.14 -2.23 19.62
CA ALA A 120 -6.25 -2.67 21.00
C ALA A 120 -5.67 -1.66 22.00
N VAL A 121 -4.49 -1.08 21.70
CA VAL A 121 -3.81 -0.12 22.59
C VAL A 121 -4.61 1.17 22.72
N VAL A 122 -5.13 1.73 21.62
CA VAL A 122 -5.91 2.96 21.66
C VAL A 122 -7.21 2.77 22.46
N LEU A 123 -7.95 1.67 22.21
CA LEU A 123 -9.13 1.35 23.00
C LEU A 123 -8.77 1.11 24.49
N GLY A 124 -7.66 0.41 24.73
CA GLY A 124 -7.18 0.15 26.08
C GLY A 124 -6.88 1.42 26.86
N LYS A 125 -6.24 2.40 26.23
CA LYS A 125 -6.00 3.72 26.82
C LYS A 125 -7.28 4.50 27.07
N TYR A 126 -8.20 4.50 26.10
CA TYR A 126 -9.44 5.27 26.21
C TYR A 126 -10.39 4.72 27.29
N PHE A 127 -10.52 3.40 27.38
CA PHE A 127 -11.39 2.74 28.38
C PHE A 127 -10.66 2.32 29.65
N GLU A 128 -9.41 2.75 29.84
CA GLU A 128 -8.56 2.43 30.99
C GLU A 128 -8.49 0.92 31.31
N LEU A 129 -8.36 0.12 30.24
CA LEU A 129 -8.38 -1.34 30.36
C LEU A 129 -7.07 -1.87 30.97
N SER A 130 -7.18 -3.01 31.66
CA SER A 130 -5.99 -3.71 32.17
C SER A 130 -5.09 -4.19 31.03
N PRO A 131 -3.77 -4.35 31.26
CA PRO A 131 -2.85 -4.89 30.23
C PRO A 131 -3.30 -6.24 29.68
N GLY A 132 -3.85 -7.12 30.51
CA GLY A 132 -4.38 -8.41 30.07
C GLY A 132 -5.59 -8.27 29.12
N SER A 133 -6.45 -7.28 29.36
CA SER A 133 -7.58 -6.99 28.48
C SER A 133 -7.12 -6.45 27.13
N VAL A 134 -6.07 -5.62 27.11
CA VAL A 134 -5.47 -5.12 25.85
C VAL A 134 -4.88 -6.27 25.03
N LEU A 135 -4.17 -7.20 25.66
CA LEU A 135 -3.66 -8.41 24.97
C LEU A 135 -4.80 -9.28 24.42
N ALA A 136 -5.88 -9.45 25.19
CA ALA A 136 -7.07 -10.17 24.72
C ALA A 136 -7.71 -9.49 23.49
N LEU A 137 -7.81 -8.15 23.50
CA LEU A 137 -8.28 -7.38 22.36
C LEU A 137 -7.40 -7.56 21.12
N MET A 138 -6.06 -7.61 21.28
CA MET A 138 -5.15 -7.90 20.16
C MET A 138 -5.46 -9.26 19.51
N VAL A 139 -5.74 -10.28 20.31
CA VAL A 139 -6.13 -11.61 19.79
C VAL A 139 -7.47 -11.54 19.07
N VAL A 140 -8.47 -10.90 19.64
CA VAL A 140 -9.79 -10.75 19.02
C VAL A 140 -9.69 -10.01 17.70
N PHE A 141 -9.07 -8.83 17.68
CA PHE A 141 -8.91 -8.03 16.47
C PHE A 141 -8.06 -8.73 15.40
N GLY A 142 -6.98 -9.41 15.80
CA GLY A 142 -6.15 -10.15 14.88
C GLY A 142 -6.86 -11.30 14.18
N LEU A 143 -7.93 -11.84 14.77
CA LEU A 143 -8.76 -12.85 14.11
C LEU A 143 -9.96 -12.25 13.38
N VAL A 144 -10.56 -11.16 13.89
CA VAL A 144 -11.75 -10.54 13.29
C VAL A 144 -11.38 -9.75 12.03
N PHE A 145 -10.29 -8.99 12.03
CA PHE A 145 -9.91 -8.17 10.88
C PHE A 145 -9.58 -8.98 9.61
N CYS A 146 -9.27 -10.26 9.72
CA CYS A 146 -9.04 -11.09 8.53
C CYS A 146 -10.34 -11.62 7.90
N ALA A 147 -11.51 -11.43 8.52
CA ALA A 147 -12.77 -12.07 8.07
C ALA A 147 -13.17 -11.65 6.65
N THR A 148 -13.09 -10.37 6.33
CA THR A 148 -13.40 -9.83 4.98
C THR A 148 -12.40 -10.29 3.94
N ALA A 149 -11.10 -10.32 4.29
CA ALA A 149 -10.05 -10.86 3.44
C ALA A 149 -10.19 -12.37 3.19
N TYR A 150 -10.71 -13.12 4.16
CA TYR A 150 -11.00 -14.55 3.99
C TYR A 150 -12.05 -14.80 2.90
N VAL A 151 -13.08 -13.93 2.81
CA VAL A 151 -14.06 -13.93 1.72
C VAL A 151 -13.39 -13.62 0.37
N GLY A 152 -12.41 -12.71 0.34
CA GLY A 152 -11.69 -12.28 -0.84
C GLY A 152 -12.09 -10.89 -1.33
N TYR A 153 -11.81 -10.57 -2.60
CA TYR A 153 -12.05 -9.24 -3.19
C TYR A 153 -13.45 -8.68 -2.86
N ARG A 154 -14.48 -9.50 -2.91
CA ARG A 154 -15.86 -9.07 -2.60
C ARG A 154 -16.03 -8.63 -1.15
N GLY A 155 -15.34 -9.29 -0.21
CA GLY A 155 -15.35 -8.89 1.21
C GLY A 155 -14.72 -7.51 1.41
N LEU A 156 -13.57 -7.29 0.81
CA LEU A 156 -12.86 -6.00 0.84
C LEU A 156 -13.73 -4.89 0.23
N GLU A 157 -14.33 -5.16 -0.91
CA GLU A 157 -15.19 -4.23 -1.63
C GLU A 157 -16.39 -3.78 -0.78
N ILE A 158 -17.11 -4.73 -0.15
CA ILE A 158 -18.27 -4.43 0.70
C ILE A 158 -17.88 -3.58 1.89
N LEU A 159 -16.80 -3.96 2.61
CA LEU A 159 -16.34 -3.18 3.76
C LEU A 159 -15.93 -1.77 3.36
N SER A 160 -15.24 -1.60 2.23
CA SER A 160 -14.80 -0.29 1.73
C SER A 160 -15.99 0.62 1.37
N TYR A 161 -17.05 0.07 0.77
CA TYR A 161 -18.27 0.85 0.47
C TYR A 161 -18.98 1.38 1.71
N ILE A 162 -18.81 0.73 2.86
CA ILE A 162 -19.36 1.18 4.15
C ILE A 162 -18.38 2.12 4.85
N ALA A 163 -17.13 1.72 4.99
CA ALA A 163 -16.14 2.41 5.80
C ALA A 163 -15.70 3.76 5.18
N VAL A 164 -15.43 3.80 3.86
CA VAL A 164 -14.89 5.02 3.21
C VAL A 164 -15.83 6.22 3.32
N PRO A 165 -17.14 6.12 2.98
CA PRO A 165 -18.04 7.26 3.14
C PRO A 165 -18.21 7.70 4.61
N ALA A 166 -18.31 6.75 5.55
CA ALA A 166 -18.47 7.05 6.97
C ALA A 166 -17.24 7.79 7.52
N MET A 167 -16.04 7.32 7.20
CA MET A 167 -14.79 7.99 7.57
C MET A 167 -14.66 9.36 6.90
N GLY A 168 -14.95 9.45 5.60
CA GLY A 168 -14.87 10.71 4.86
C GLY A 168 -15.74 11.80 5.48
N LEU A 169 -16.98 11.48 5.87
CA LEU A 169 -17.88 12.41 6.52
C LEU A 169 -17.31 12.90 7.86
N LEU A 170 -16.86 12.01 8.73
CA LEU A 170 -16.30 12.39 10.04
C LEU A 170 -15.06 13.28 9.88
N LEU A 171 -14.18 12.96 8.92
CA LEU A 171 -12.97 13.71 8.69
C LEU A 171 -13.24 15.13 8.15
N ILE A 172 -14.24 15.28 7.27
CA ILE A 172 -14.71 16.59 6.81
C ILE A 172 -15.27 17.41 7.97
N LEU A 173 -16.07 16.79 8.85
CA LEU A 173 -16.59 17.46 10.05
C LEU A 173 -15.47 17.88 11.00
N SER A 174 -14.45 17.03 11.20
CA SER A 174 -13.26 17.33 12.01
C SER A 174 -12.50 18.54 11.46
N MET A 175 -12.28 18.60 10.15
CA MET A 175 -11.64 19.77 9.50
C MET A 175 -12.47 21.04 9.67
N TRP A 176 -13.79 20.95 9.52
CA TRP A 176 -14.70 22.08 9.74
C TRP A 176 -14.58 22.64 11.15
N VAL A 177 -14.67 21.76 12.17
CA VAL A 177 -14.53 22.17 13.58
C VAL A 177 -13.17 22.78 13.85
N ALA A 178 -12.10 22.20 13.30
CA ALA A 178 -10.75 22.74 13.42
C ALA A 178 -10.62 24.15 12.80
N THR A 179 -11.21 24.36 11.63
CA THR A 179 -11.21 25.67 10.96
C THR A 179 -11.90 26.74 11.81
N LEU A 180 -13.06 26.40 12.37
CA LEU A 180 -13.80 27.35 13.25
C LEU A 180 -12.99 27.71 14.50
N LYS A 181 -12.25 26.76 15.07
CA LYS A 181 -11.44 26.97 16.28
C LYS A 181 -10.34 28.01 16.09
N VAL A 182 -9.70 28.09 14.93
CA VAL A 182 -8.63 29.07 14.64
C VAL A 182 -9.12 30.39 14.05
N GLY A 183 -10.45 30.60 13.97
CA GLY A 183 -11.03 31.83 13.41
C GLY A 183 -11.12 31.86 11.88
N GLY A 184 -11.23 30.69 11.24
CA GLY A 184 -11.38 30.55 9.79
C GLY A 184 -10.04 30.49 9.04
N TRP A 185 -10.09 30.83 7.76
CA TRP A 185 -8.92 30.76 6.87
C TRP A 185 -7.77 31.67 7.26
N ASP A 186 -8.06 32.89 7.70
CA ASP A 186 -7.03 33.84 8.10
C ASP A 186 -6.26 33.35 9.32
N GLY A 187 -6.98 32.78 10.29
CA GLY A 187 -6.36 32.17 11.46
C GLY A 187 -5.48 30.96 11.09
N LEU A 188 -5.92 30.12 10.14
CA LEU A 188 -5.14 28.98 9.68
C LEU A 188 -3.85 29.39 8.96
N LEU A 189 -3.92 30.43 8.12
CA LEU A 189 -2.77 30.97 7.41
C LEU A 189 -1.75 31.67 8.34
N ALA A 190 -2.22 32.14 9.51
CA ALA A 190 -1.40 32.83 10.49
C ALA A 190 -0.64 31.87 11.44
N VAL A 191 -0.93 30.56 11.40
CA VAL A 191 -0.23 29.58 12.26
C VAL A 191 1.23 29.48 11.85
N VAL A 192 2.14 29.67 12.81
CA VAL A 192 3.60 29.57 12.62
C VAL A 192 4.05 28.14 12.95
N PRO A 193 4.92 27.54 12.12
CA PRO A 193 5.52 26.23 12.41
C PRO A 193 6.30 26.25 13.74
N THR A 194 6.21 25.14 14.48
CA THR A 194 6.91 24.99 15.77
C THR A 194 8.12 24.06 15.70
N ARG A 195 8.30 23.37 14.59
CA ARG A 195 9.41 22.44 14.32
C ARG A 195 9.95 22.67 12.91
N GLU A 196 11.16 22.21 12.68
CA GLU A 196 11.80 22.22 11.35
C GLU A 196 11.86 20.79 10.79
N LEU A 197 11.58 20.66 9.50
CA LEU A 197 11.75 19.45 8.73
C LEU A 197 12.20 19.84 7.32
N ASP A 198 13.26 19.22 6.82
CA ASP A 198 13.69 19.51 5.45
C ASP A 198 12.71 18.94 4.41
N LEU A 199 12.64 19.60 3.25
CA LEU A 199 11.70 19.28 2.19
C LEU A 199 11.88 17.86 1.63
N SER A 200 13.12 17.38 1.50
CA SER A 200 13.42 16.03 0.99
C SER A 200 12.90 14.95 1.93
N THR A 201 13.15 15.12 3.23
CA THR A 201 12.63 14.24 4.27
C THR A 201 11.10 14.28 4.32
N ALA A 202 10.50 15.46 4.18
CA ALA A 202 9.05 15.62 4.17
C ALA A 202 8.40 14.89 2.98
N ILE A 203 8.93 15.04 1.76
CA ILE A 203 8.45 14.33 0.58
C ILE A 203 8.67 12.82 0.72
N THR A 204 9.85 12.40 1.24
CA THR A 204 10.15 11.00 1.52
C THR A 204 9.15 10.41 2.50
N LEU A 205 8.81 11.15 3.55
CA LEU A 205 7.83 10.73 4.54
C LEU A 205 6.45 10.51 3.89
N VAL A 206 5.95 11.49 3.12
CA VAL A 206 4.65 11.39 2.43
C VAL A 206 4.63 10.23 1.44
N PHE A 207 5.63 10.11 0.58
CA PHE A 207 5.74 9.01 -0.38
C PHE A 207 5.84 7.65 0.34
N GLY A 208 6.65 7.61 1.41
CA GLY A 208 6.91 6.41 2.20
C GLY A 208 5.69 5.88 2.94
N THR A 209 4.68 6.74 3.26
CA THR A 209 3.49 6.33 4.03
C THR A 209 2.79 5.13 3.41
N PHE A 210 2.75 5.06 2.08
CA PHE A 210 1.99 4.02 1.37
C PHE A 210 2.73 3.36 0.19
N VAL A 211 4.05 3.50 0.07
CA VAL A 211 4.80 2.93 -1.06
C VAL A 211 4.70 1.41 -1.15
N SER A 212 4.64 0.72 -0.01
CA SER A 212 4.43 -0.73 0.02
C SER A 212 3.06 -1.11 -0.53
N GLY A 213 2.03 -0.37 -0.14
CA GLY A 213 0.68 -0.52 -0.67
C GLY A 213 0.59 -0.18 -2.15
N ALA A 214 1.25 0.89 -2.60
CA ALA A 214 1.31 1.27 -4.00
C ALA A 214 1.96 0.20 -4.88
N THR A 215 3.04 -0.43 -4.41
CA THR A 215 3.69 -1.55 -5.11
C THR A 215 2.75 -2.76 -5.22
N GLN A 216 1.90 -2.98 -4.23
CA GLN A 216 0.96 -4.11 -4.18
C GLN A 216 -0.47 -3.75 -4.64
N ALA A 217 -0.73 -2.50 -5.04
CA ALA A 217 -1.99 -2.08 -5.66
C ALA A 217 -2.36 -2.92 -6.89
N THR A 218 -1.36 -3.53 -7.51
CA THR A 218 -1.49 -4.52 -8.59
C THR A 218 -2.39 -5.70 -8.23
N ASN A 219 -2.53 -6.04 -6.94
CA ASN A 219 -3.44 -7.09 -6.47
C ASN A 219 -4.90 -6.79 -6.81
N TRP A 220 -5.28 -5.52 -6.88
CA TRP A 220 -6.63 -5.06 -7.22
C TRP A 220 -6.71 -4.50 -8.64
N THR A 221 -5.73 -3.72 -9.09
CA THR A 221 -5.75 -3.10 -10.42
C THR A 221 -5.67 -4.10 -11.57
N ARG A 222 -5.14 -5.32 -11.34
CA ARG A 222 -5.23 -6.44 -12.31
C ARG A 222 -6.68 -6.89 -12.59
N PHE A 223 -7.63 -6.56 -11.71
CA PHE A 223 -9.06 -6.78 -11.93
C PHE A 223 -9.72 -5.64 -12.70
N SER A 224 -9.01 -4.58 -13.09
CA SER A 224 -9.58 -3.48 -13.84
C SER A 224 -10.02 -3.90 -15.25
N ARG A 225 -11.17 -3.40 -15.70
CA ARG A 225 -11.71 -3.71 -17.03
C ARG A 225 -11.04 -2.93 -18.17
N SER A 226 -10.33 -1.84 -17.85
CA SER A 226 -9.59 -1.04 -18.84
C SER A 226 -8.36 -0.38 -18.22
N ALA A 227 -7.42 0.07 -19.06
CA ALA A 227 -6.24 0.82 -18.64
C ALA A 227 -6.62 2.10 -17.87
N ARG A 228 -7.64 2.82 -18.36
CA ARG A 228 -8.16 4.03 -17.71
C ARG A 228 -8.66 3.73 -16.28
N VAL A 229 -9.38 2.61 -16.11
CA VAL A 229 -9.85 2.19 -14.77
C VAL A 229 -8.67 1.90 -13.85
N ALA A 230 -7.65 1.18 -14.29
CA ALA A 230 -6.48 0.88 -13.47
C ALA A 230 -5.71 2.14 -13.04
N VAL A 231 -5.45 3.04 -13.98
CA VAL A 231 -4.73 4.29 -13.74
C VAL A 231 -5.53 5.23 -12.84
N LEU A 232 -6.80 5.48 -13.16
CA LEU A 232 -7.65 6.37 -12.37
C LEU A 232 -7.90 5.83 -10.96
N ALA A 233 -8.15 4.54 -10.80
CA ALA A 233 -8.33 3.93 -9.48
C ALA A 233 -7.04 4.07 -8.63
N SER A 234 -5.86 3.89 -9.23
CA SER A 234 -4.59 4.10 -8.53
C SER A 234 -4.41 5.56 -8.12
N LEU A 235 -4.70 6.53 -9.01
CA LEU A 235 -4.63 7.95 -8.66
C LEU A 235 -5.65 8.32 -7.59
N ILE A 236 -6.87 7.82 -7.68
CA ILE A 236 -7.91 8.05 -6.66
C ILE A 236 -7.46 7.49 -5.31
N GLY A 237 -6.92 6.27 -5.27
CA GLY A 237 -6.44 5.67 -4.03
C GLY A 237 -5.23 6.42 -3.45
N PHE A 238 -4.16 6.55 -4.23
CA PHE A 238 -2.86 6.99 -3.68
C PHE A 238 -2.63 8.50 -3.74
N PHE A 239 -3.11 9.21 -4.75
CA PHE A 239 -3.02 10.67 -4.78
C PHE A 239 -4.12 11.30 -3.93
N ILE A 240 -5.40 10.95 -4.15
CA ILE A 240 -6.52 11.55 -3.43
C ILE A 240 -6.68 10.90 -2.06
N GLY A 241 -6.86 9.58 -1.96
CA GLY A 241 -7.15 8.87 -0.72
C GLY A 241 -6.04 9.02 0.32
N ASN A 242 -4.81 8.61 -0.02
CA ASN A 242 -3.67 8.81 0.87
C ASN A 242 -3.38 10.29 1.13
N GLY A 243 -3.53 11.14 0.10
CA GLY A 243 -3.35 12.60 0.22
C GLY A 243 -4.31 13.22 1.22
N LEU A 244 -5.59 12.85 1.20
CA LEU A 244 -6.57 13.29 2.19
C LEU A 244 -6.19 12.86 3.61
N MET A 245 -5.71 11.63 3.79
CA MET A 245 -5.32 11.12 5.10
C MET A 245 -4.10 11.87 5.66
N VAL A 246 -3.08 12.13 4.83
CA VAL A 246 -1.94 12.98 5.22
C VAL A 246 -2.41 14.39 5.55
N LEU A 247 -3.22 14.98 4.68
CA LEU A 247 -3.74 16.34 4.83
C LEU A 247 -4.52 16.51 6.13
N ILE A 248 -5.42 15.59 6.44
CA ILE A 248 -6.27 15.68 7.64
C ILE A 248 -5.44 15.57 8.90
N GLY A 249 -4.46 14.65 8.93
CA GLY A 249 -3.51 14.55 10.04
C GLY A 249 -2.72 15.84 10.23
N ALA A 250 -2.21 16.43 9.14
CA ALA A 250 -1.49 17.70 9.16
C ALA A 250 -2.39 18.86 9.60
N TYR A 251 -3.61 18.91 9.10
CA TYR A 251 -4.60 19.96 9.45
C TYR A 251 -4.92 19.96 10.93
N GLY A 252 -5.22 18.80 11.50
CA GLY A 252 -5.42 18.65 12.94
C GLY A 252 -4.20 19.09 13.75
N ALA A 253 -3.00 18.70 13.30
CA ALA A 253 -1.77 19.06 13.99
C ALA A 253 -1.44 20.56 13.96
N ILE A 254 -1.72 21.26 12.86
CA ILE A 254 -1.58 22.72 12.78
C ILE A 254 -2.47 23.37 13.84
N VAL A 255 -3.75 22.99 13.90
CA VAL A 255 -4.75 23.66 14.75
C VAL A 255 -4.62 23.30 16.22
N TYR A 256 -4.41 22.02 16.53
CA TYR A 256 -4.41 21.51 17.91
C TYR A 256 -3.02 21.31 18.49
N GLN A 257 -1.96 21.51 17.68
CA GLN A 257 -0.57 21.20 18.04
C GLN A 257 -0.41 19.76 18.55
N GLN A 258 -1.25 18.84 18.02
CA GLN A 258 -1.32 17.46 18.40
C GLN A 258 -1.21 16.58 17.14
N PRO A 259 -0.12 15.79 16.97
CA PRO A 259 0.08 14.97 15.79
C PRO A 259 -0.83 13.74 15.73
N ASP A 260 -1.43 13.33 16.85
CA ASP A 260 -2.33 12.18 16.91
C ASP A 260 -3.76 12.60 16.54
N VAL A 261 -4.25 12.12 15.40
CA VAL A 261 -5.60 12.41 14.90
C VAL A 261 -6.69 11.90 15.84
N VAL A 262 -6.45 10.80 16.55
CA VAL A 262 -7.44 10.28 17.52
C VAL A 262 -7.59 11.25 18.68
N GLU A 263 -6.48 11.76 19.22
CA GLU A 263 -6.49 12.79 20.26
C GLU A 263 -7.14 14.10 19.76
N VAL A 264 -6.88 14.49 18.50
CA VAL A 264 -7.56 15.66 17.90
C VAL A 264 -9.08 15.47 17.91
N LEU A 265 -9.58 14.31 17.48
CA LEU A 265 -11.01 14.01 17.48
C LEU A 265 -11.60 13.95 18.91
N LEU A 266 -10.85 13.47 19.88
CA LEU A 266 -11.24 13.52 21.30
C LEU A 266 -11.34 14.95 21.81
N LEU A 267 -10.36 15.81 21.48
CA LEU A 267 -10.39 17.25 21.81
C LEU A 267 -11.55 18.00 21.15
N GLN A 268 -12.06 17.50 20.02
CA GLN A 268 -13.22 18.02 19.32
C GLN A 268 -14.57 17.51 19.90
N GLY A 269 -14.53 16.58 20.86
CA GLY A 269 -15.73 15.98 21.45
C GLY A 269 -16.31 14.81 20.67
N PHE A 270 -15.59 14.29 19.65
CA PHE A 270 -16.04 13.16 18.81
C PHE A 270 -15.66 11.79 19.36
N ALA A 271 -15.59 11.59 20.69
CA ALA A 271 -15.03 10.40 21.31
C ALA A 271 -15.56 9.07 20.73
N MET A 272 -16.88 8.85 20.74
CA MET A 272 -17.47 7.62 20.22
C MET A 272 -17.29 7.48 18.71
N ALA A 273 -17.45 8.59 17.96
CA ALA A 273 -17.24 8.61 16.52
C ALA A 273 -15.76 8.36 16.16
N ALA A 274 -14.83 8.90 16.94
CA ALA A 274 -13.39 8.66 16.79
C ALA A 274 -13.04 7.17 16.98
N MET A 275 -13.58 6.52 17.99
CA MET A 275 -13.36 5.09 18.23
C MET A 275 -13.95 4.21 17.11
N ALA A 276 -15.19 4.50 16.69
CA ALA A 276 -15.82 3.81 15.58
C ALA A 276 -15.03 4.00 14.26
N MET A 277 -14.60 5.23 13.99
CA MET A 277 -13.77 5.56 12.82
C MET A 277 -12.43 4.81 12.89
N LEU A 278 -11.75 4.81 14.03
CA LEU A 278 -10.49 4.10 14.20
C LEU A 278 -10.64 2.62 13.85
N LEU A 279 -11.67 1.96 14.39
CA LEU A 279 -11.90 0.53 14.13
C LEU A 279 -12.23 0.26 12.67
N LEU A 280 -13.09 1.06 12.04
CA LEU A 280 -13.42 0.93 10.62
C LEU A 280 -12.21 1.22 9.72
N ASN A 281 -11.44 2.25 10.05
CA ASN A 281 -10.23 2.65 9.35
C ASN A 281 -9.17 1.53 9.41
N ILE A 282 -8.91 1.03 10.60
CA ILE A 282 -7.96 -0.07 10.77
C ILE A 282 -8.49 -1.32 10.06
N TRP A 283 -9.74 -1.72 10.24
CA TRP A 283 -10.30 -2.92 9.61
C TRP A 283 -10.18 -2.87 8.08
N SER A 284 -10.59 -1.77 7.43
CA SER A 284 -10.52 -1.63 5.97
C SER A 284 -9.10 -1.64 5.41
N THR A 285 -8.09 -1.32 6.23
CA THR A 285 -6.69 -1.47 5.84
C THR A 285 -6.16 -2.86 6.16
N GLN A 286 -6.51 -3.42 7.32
CA GLN A 286 -6.03 -4.72 7.76
C GLN A 286 -6.51 -5.87 6.87
N ASP A 287 -7.73 -5.81 6.35
CA ASP A 287 -8.22 -6.81 5.42
C ASP A 287 -7.44 -6.78 4.10
N ASN A 288 -7.11 -5.59 3.60
CA ASN A 288 -6.27 -5.44 2.42
C ASN A 288 -4.82 -5.90 2.66
N THR A 289 -4.24 -5.60 3.82
CA THR A 289 -2.90 -6.06 4.22
C THR A 289 -2.81 -7.57 4.28
N ILE A 290 -3.72 -8.23 4.97
CA ILE A 290 -3.70 -9.69 5.09
C ILE A 290 -4.04 -10.40 3.78
N TYR A 291 -4.86 -9.77 2.91
CA TYR A 291 -5.10 -10.24 1.56
C TYR A 291 -3.80 -10.21 0.73
N ASN A 292 -3.04 -9.12 0.79
CA ASN A 292 -1.74 -8.98 0.12
C ASN A 292 -0.74 -10.03 0.61
N PHE A 293 -0.64 -10.24 1.92
CA PHE A 293 0.16 -11.31 2.50
C PHE A 293 -0.24 -12.68 1.94
N ALA A 294 -1.53 -12.96 1.89
CA ALA A 294 -2.04 -14.24 1.42
C ALA A 294 -1.69 -14.48 -0.06
N VAL A 295 -1.76 -13.46 -0.90
CA VAL A 295 -1.38 -13.57 -2.32
C VAL A 295 0.12 -13.80 -2.48
N ALA A 296 0.95 -13.06 -1.74
CA ALA A 296 2.41 -13.26 -1.74
C ALA A 296 2.78 -14.67 -1.21
N GLY A 297 2.16 -15.09 -0.11
CA GLY A 297 2.36 -16.41 0.47
C GLY A 297 1.91 -17.55 -0.45
N CYS A 298 0.83 -17.36 -1.19
CA CYS A 298 0.39 -18.33 -2.20
C CYS A 298 1.44 -18.50 -3.32
N ASN A 299 2.06 -17.41 -3.79
CA ASN A 299 3.12 -17.50 -4.79
C ASN A 299 4.40 -18.11 -4.21
N LEU A 300 4.82 -17.69 -3.00
CA LEU A 300 5.99 -18.22 -2.30
C LEU A 300 5.91 -19.74 -2.11
N LEU A 301 4.74 -20.24 -1.66
CA LEU A 301 4.48 -21.65 -1.37
C LEU A 301 3.96 -22.45 -2.58
N ARG A 302 3.75 -21.79 -3.74
CA ARG A 302 3.16 -22.38 -4.96
C ARG A 302 1.82 -23.09 -4.67
N THR A 303 0.97 -22.50 -3.81
CA THR A 303 -0.34 -23.04 -3.42
C THR A 303 -1.48 -22.15 -3.87
N ARG A 304 -2.63 -22.76 -4.16
CA ARG A 304 -3.88 -22.05 -4.46
C ARG A 304 -4.76 -21.85 -3.22
N ARG A 305 -4.34 -22.33 -2.05
CA ARG A 305 -5.12 -22.31 -0.80
C ARG A 305 -5.06 -20.93 -0.12
N ARG A 306 -5.49 -19.86 -0.81
CA ARG A 306 -5.44 -18.48 -0.31
C ARG A 306 -6.07 -18.34 1.08
N LYS A 307 -7.26 -18.92 1.30
CA LYS A 307 -7.96 -18.87 2.61
C LYS A 307 -7.11 -19.40 3.76
N THR A 308 -6.42 -20.52 3.56
CA THR A 308 -5.52 -21.11 4.56
C THR A 308 -4.33 -20.18 4.85
N VAL A 309 -3.75 -19.59 3.78
CA VAL A 309 -2.62 -18.63 3.94
C VAL A 309 -3.08 -17.35 4.63
N THR A 310 -4.31 -16.86 4.35
CA THR A 310 -4.92 -15.72 5.07
C THR A 310 -5.00 -15.99 6.58
N LEU A 311 -5.52 -17.15 6.98
CA LEU A 311 -5.63 -17.52 8.40
C LEU A 311 -4.26 -17.67 9.07
N ALA A 312 -3.30 -18.32 8.39
CA ALA A 312 -1.93 -18.44 8.89
C ALA A 312 -1.30 -17.06 9.10
N GLY A 313 -1.51 -16.13 8.14
CA GLY A 313 -1.08 -14.75 8.26
C GLY A 313 -1.72 -14.01 9.42
N ALA A 314 -3.01 -14.18 9.64
CA ALA A 314 -3.71 -13.57 10.78
C ALA A 314 -3.14 -14.05 12.12
N VAL A 315 -2.84 -15.35 12.25
CA VAL A 315 -2.19 -15.89 13.45
C VAL A 315 -0.78 -15.30 13.62
N ILE A 316 0.06 -15.30 12.57
CA ILE A 316 1.42 -14.74 12.63
C ILE A 316 1.37 -13.26 12.99
N GLY A 317 0.51 -12.47 12.35
CA GLY A 317 0.36 -11.05 12.62
C GLY A 317 -0.13 -10.77 14.04
N THR A 318 -1.06 -11.58 14.56
CA THR A 318 -1.50 -11.50 15.95
C THR A 318 -0.35 -11.77 16.92
N LEU A 319 0.45 -12.79 16.67
CA LEU A 319 1.64 -13.08 17.50
C LEU A 319 2.64 -11.93 17.48
N LEU A 320 2.92 -11.35 16.31
CA LEU A 320 3.81 -10.18 16.19
C LEU A 320 3.22 -8.94 16.91
N ALA A 321 1.91 -8.75 16.90
CA ALA A 321 1.24 -7.70 17.67
C ALA A 321 1.49 -7.87 19.17
N LEU A 322 1.33 -9.09 19.69
CA LEU A 322 1.59 -9.44 21.10
C LEU A 322 3.06 -9.30 21.51
N LEU A 323 3.99 -9.44 20.54
CA LEU A 323 5.43 -9.30 20.73
C LEU A 323 5.93 -7.84 20.65
N GLY A 324 5.04 -6.84 20.60
CA GLY A 324 5.41 -5.42 20.70
C GLY A 324 5.64 -4.73 19.35
N MET A 325 5.07 -5.21 18.25
CA MET A 325 5.17 -4.57 16.93
C MET A 325 4.68 -3.11 16.92
N TYR A 326 3.83 -2.73 17.89
CA TYR A 326 3.34 -1.35 18.04
C TYR A 326 4.48 -0.32 18.15
N ASP A 327 5.53 -0.62 18.92
CA ASP A 327 6.65 0.28 19.18
C ASP A 327 7.67 0.33 18.03
N MET A 328 7.55 -0.58 17.06
CA MET A 328 8.49 -0.72 15.94
C MET A 328 8.12 0.09 14.69
N LEU A 329 7.12 0.98 14.77
CA LEU A 329 6.59 1.70 13.59
C LEU A 329 7.67 2.47 12.83
N VAL A 330 8.48 3.29 13.51
CA VAL A 330 9.45 4.18 12.84
C VAL A 330 10.58 3.41 12.15
N PRO A 331 11.28 2.47 12.81
CA PRO A 331 12.27 1.62 12.13
C PRO A 331 11.67 0.84 10.96
N TYR A 332 10.43 0.39 11.11
CA TYR A 332 9.71 -0.34 10.09
C TYR A 332 9.42 0.52 8.86
N LEU A 333 8.95 1.76 9.02
CA LEU A 333 8.71 2.70 7.93
C LEU A 333 9.98 3.01 7.13
N ILE A 334 11.11 3.21 7.79
CA ILE A 334 12.41 3.44 7.16
C ILE A 334 12.79 2.24 6.29
N LEU A 335 12.67 1.05 6.84
CA LEU A 335 12.93 -0.20 6.11
C LEU A 335 12.06 -0.31 4.86
N LEU A 336 10.74 -0.08 4.98
CA LEU A 336 9.81 -0.18 3.85
C LEU A 336 10.12 0.82 2.74
N GLY A 337 10.37 2.08 3.10
CA GLY A 337 10.69 3.16 2.16
C GLY A 337 11.95 2.90 1.33
N THR A 338 12.79 1.97 1.79
CA THR A 338 14.08 1.66 1.17
C THR A 338 14.05 0.37 0.35
N VAL A 339 13.45 -0.70 0.90
CA VAL A 339 13.55 -2.05 0.28
C VAL A 339 12.45 -2.33 -0.75
N ILE A 340 11.31 -1.65 -0.70
CA ILE A 340 10.17 -1.95 -1.58
C ILE A 340 10.22 -1.21 -2.93
N PRO A 341 10.51 0.10 -2.99
CA PRO A 341 10.48 0.86 -4.24
C PRO A 341 11.34 0.26 -5.36
N PRO A 342 12.54 -0.27 -5.09
CA PRO A 342 13.37 -0.91 -6.10
C PRO A 342 12.70 -2.09 -6.80
N ILE A 343 11.83 -2.85 -6.11
CA ILE A 343 11.05 -3.95 -6.73
C ILE A 343 10.16 -3.40 -7.84
N GLY A 344 9.43 -2.32 -7.56
CA GLY A 344 8.59 -1.66 -8.57
C GLY A 344 9.40 -1.09 -9.73
N GLY A 345 10.58 -0.55 -9.45
CA GLY A 345 11.51 -0.06 -10.47
C GLY A 345 11.95 -1.17 -11.43
N VAL A 346 12.33 -2.34 -10.91
CA VAL A 346 12.68 -3.50 -11.75
C VAL A 346 11.48 -3.98 -12.57
N ILE A 347 10.28 -4.07 -11.97
CA ILE A 347 9.05 -4.48 -12.68
C ILE A 347 8.76 -3.53 -13.85
N MET A 348 8.83 -2.22 -13.65
CA MET A 348 8.60 -1.23 -14.71
C MET A 348 9.65 -1.35 -15.83
N ALA A 349 10.93 -1.47 -15.47
CA ALA A 349 12.00 -1.64 -16.46
C ALA A 349 11.87 -2.97 -17.23
N ASP A 350 11.55 -4.06 -16.55
CA ASP A 350 11.34 -5.36 -17.19
C ASP A 350 10.18 -5.32 -18.18
N PHE A 351 9.04 -4.78 -17.77
CA PHE A 351 7.85 -4.71 -18.61
C PHE A 351 8.04 -3.79 -19.82
N PHE A 352 8.47 -2.54 -19.61
CA PHE A 352 8.56 -1.56 -20.70
C PHE A 352 9.78 -1.75 -21.58
N TYR A 353 10.94 -2.05 -21.00
CA TYR A 353 12.19 -2.16 -21.76
C TYR A 353 12.40 -3.55 -22.34
N ARG A 354 12.40 -4.60 -21.51
CA ARG A 354 12.70 -5.96 -21.94
C ARG A 354 11.56 -6.62 -22.70
N TYR A 355 10.32 -6.49 -22.20
CA TYR A 355 9.12 -7.09 -22.80
C TYR A 355 8.32 -6.12 -23.67
N ARG A 356 8.79 -4.90 -23.86
CA ARG A 356 8.18 -3.87 -24.73
C ARG A 356 6.69 -3.67 -24.49
N GLY A 357 6.27 -3.68 -23.23
CA GLY A 357 4.89 -3.43 -22.81
C GLY A 357 3.94 -4.62 -22.88
N GLN A 358 4.46 -5.86 -23.04
CA GLN A 358 3.61 -7.05 -23.13
C GLN A 358 4.28 -8.29 -22.55
N TYR A 359 3.83 -8.77 -21.40
CA TYR A 359 4.23 -10.08 -20.88
C TYR A 359 3.54 -11.22 -21.65
N PRO A 360 4.24 -12.34 -21.90
CA PRO A 360 3.61 -13.59 -22.33
C PRO A 360 2.72 -14.13 -21.20
N ARG A 361 1.86 -15.09 -21.52
CA ARG A 361 1.08 -15.80 -20.48
C ARG A 361 2.03 -16.50 -19.52
N LEU A 362 1.77 -16.39 -18.23
CA LEU A 362 2.64 -16.95 -17.18
C LEU A 362 2.82 -18.48 -17.34
N ALA A 363 1.75 -19.18 -17.72
CA ALA A 363 1.78 -20.63 -17.95
C ALA A 363 2.62 -21.05 -19.17
N GLU A 364 2.83 -20.14 -20.12
CA GLU A 364 3.58 -20.41 -21.37
C GLU A 364 5.02 -19.86 -21.28
N ALA A 365 5.30 -19.02 -20.28
CA ALA A 365 6.60 -18.39 -20.10
C ALA A 365 7.64 -19.41 -19.58
N ARG A 366 8.73 -19.56 -20.33
CA ARG A 366 9.89 -20.32 -19.86
C ARG A 366 10.83 -19.39 -19.12
N LEU A 367 10.64 -19.29 -17.80
CA LEU A 367 11.41 -18.41 -16.96
C LEU A 367 12.65 -19.11 -16.40
N PRO A 368 13.81 -18.43 -16.31
CA PRO A 368 15.00 -18.99 -15.67
C PRO A 368 14.75 -19.14 -14.16
N ALA A 369 15.51 -20.00 -13.50
CA ALA A 369 15.47 -20.12 -12.04
C ALA A 369 15.83 -18.78 -11.36
N PHE A 370 16.87 -18.10 -11.86
CA PHE A 370 17.30 -16.79 -11.40
C PHE A 370 17.48 -15.84 -12.59
N ASN A 371 16.92 -14.64 -12.49
CA ASN A 371 17.21 -13.54 -13.39
C ASN A 371 18.20 -12.60 -12.69
N TRP A 372 19.51 -12.82 -12.89
CA TRP A 372 20.58 -12.10 -12.23
C TRP A 372 20.55 -10.58 -12.47
N PRO A 373 20.27 -10.07 -13.69
CA PRO A 373 20.05 -8.64 -13.90
C PRO A 373 19.00 -8.04 -12.97
N GLY A 374 17.89 -8.73 -12.74
CA GLY A 374 16.84 -8.26 -11.84
C GLY A 374 17.28 -8.24 -10.38
N LEU A 375 17.91 -9.31 -9.91
CA LEU A 375 18.42 -9.41 -8.54
C LEU A 375 19.51 -8.38 -8.27
N ALA A 376 20.47 -8.20 -9.18
CA ALA A 376 21.53 -7.20 -9.06
C ALA A 376 20.95 -5.77 -9.09
N ALA A 377 20.02 -5.48 -9.99
CA ALA A 377 19.35 -4.18 -10.07
C ALA A 377 18.59 -3.85 -8.79
N TYR A 378 17.89 -4.83 -8.22
CA TYR A 378 17.23 -4.68 -6.93
C TYR A 378 18.23 -4.36 -5.81
N ALA A 379 19.32 -5.11 -5.73
CA ALA A 379 20.36 -4.89 -4.71
C ALA A 379 20.98 -3.48 -4.83
N VAL A 380 21.38 -3.08 -6.05
CA VAL A 380 21.94 -1.74 -6.32
C VAL A 380 20.93 -0.65 -5.97
N GLY A 381 19.68 -0.77 -6.40
CA GLY A 381 18.63 0.19 -6.09
C GLY A 381 18.39 0.34 -4.59
N THR A 382 18.37 -0.77 -3.85
CA THR A 382 18.21 -0.78 -2.39
C THR A 382 19.40 -0.13 -1.68
N VAL A 383 20.63 -0.49 -2.05
CA VAL A 383 21.84 0.10 -1.44
C VAL A 383 21.92 1.61 -1.70
N LEU A 384 21.65 2.06 -2.92
CA LEU A 384 21.66 3.49 -3.25
C LEU A 384 20.52 4.25 -2.52
N ALA A 385 19.35 3.65 -2.35
CA ALA A 385 18.26 4.25 -1.57
C ALA A 385 18.64 4.41 -0.10
N PHE A 386 19.29 3.42 0.52
CA PHE A 386 19.76 3.52 1.91
C PHE A 386 20.78 4.60 2.16
N ASN A 387 21.65 4.86 1.18
CA ASN A 387 22.76 5.81 1.30
C ASN A 387 22.48 7.18 0.66
N SER A 388 21.25 7.40 0.18
CA SER A 388 20.92 8.64 -0.51
C SER A 388 20.49 9.74 0.48
N PRO A 389 21.01 10.97 0.34
CA PRO A 389 20.48 12.14 1.05
C PRO A 389 19.20 12.69 0.40
N TRP A 390 18.78 12.12 -0.73
CA TRP A 390 17.59 12.54 -1.48
C TRP A 390 16.37 11.71 -1.11
N VAL A 391 15.27 11.91 -1.83
CA VAL A 391 14.03 11.13 -1.66
C VAL A 391 14.30 9.65 -1.93
N ALA A 392 14.62 8.89 -0.88
CA ALA A 392 15.11 7.51 -0.97
C ALA A 392 14.26 6.57 -1.86
N PRO A 393 12.91 6.59 -1.80
CA PRO A 393 12.09 5.79 -2.70
C PRO A 393 12.32 6.08 -4.18
N LEU A 394 12.46 7.36 -4.56
CA LEU A 394 12.67 7.74 -5.96
C LEU A 394 14.05 7.31 -6.46
N VAL A 395 15.07 7.47 -5.61
CA VAL A 395 16.43 7.00 -5.92
C VAL A 395 16.41 5.48 -6.11
N GLY A 396 15.74 4.74 -5.24
CA GLY A 396 15.62 3.30 -5.34
C GLY A 396 14.93 2.83 -6.63
N ILE A 397 13.82 3.46 -7.01
CA ILE A 397 13.11 3.18 -8.27
C ILE A 397 14.00 3.47 -9.47
N ALA A 398 14.58 4.67 -9.54
CA ALA A 398 15.40 5.08 -10.66
C ALA A 398 16.66 4.22 -10.80
N ALA A 399 17.40 4.03 -9.71
CA ALA A 399 18.62 3.23 -9.72
C ALA A 399 18.36 1.77 -10.11
N ALA A 400 17.32 1.14 -9.55
CA ALA A 400 16.96 -0.22 -9.92
C ALA A 400 16.54 -0.32 -11.39
N SER A 401 15.72 0.62 -11.89
CA SER A 401 15.30 0.64 -13.29
C SER A 401 16.47 0.80 -14.25
N LEU A 402 17.32 1.79 -14.02
CA LEU A 402 18.48 2.07 -14.86
C LEU A 402 19.49 0.92 -14.86
N THR A 403 19.80 0.36 -13.68
CA THR A 403 20.70 -0.79 -13.54
C THR A 403 20.13 -1.99 -14.27
N TYR A 404 18.82 -2.26 -14.15
CA TYR A 404 18.18 -3.35 -14.85
C TYR A 404 18.30 -3.21 -16.37
N MET A 405 18.00 -2.02 -16.92
CA MET A 405 18.12 -1.74 -18.36
C MET A 405 19.56 -1.89 -18.83
N ALA A 406 20.53 -1.34 -18.10
CA ALA A 406 21.95 -1.42 -18.44
C ALA A 406 22.44 -2.88 -18.47
N LEU A 407 22.18 -3.65 -17.40
CA LEU A 407 22.59 -5.05 -17.32
C LEU A 407 21.91 -5.92 -18.39
N THR A 408 20.63 -5.69 -18.67
CA THR A 408 19.90 -6.42 -19.70
C THR A 408 20.43 -6.11 -21.09
N ALA A 409 20.83 -4.85 -21.37
CA ALA A 409 21.45 -4.46 -22.63
C ALA A 409 22.86 -5.09 -22.80
N VAL A 410 23.71 -4.96 -21.78
CA VAL A 410 25.10 -5.47 -21.82
C VAL A 410 25.13 -7.00 -21.95
N LEU A 411 24.33 -7.70 -21.17
CA LEU A 411 24.26 -9.17 -21.17
C LEU A 411 23.38 -9.71 -22.30
N ARG A 412 22.81 -8.84 -23.16
CA ARG A 412 21.93 -9.20 -24.28
C ARG A 412 20.80 -10.14 -23.89
N VAL A 413 20.27 -9.98 -22.67
CA VAL A 413 19.16 -10.79 -22.17
C VAL A 413 17.87 -10.41 -22.90
N ARG A 414 17.48 -11.21 -23.89
CA ARG A 414 16.25 -11.01 -24.65
C ARG A 414 15.06 -11.60 -23.90
N ALA A 415 13.86 -11.06 -24.16
CA ALA A 415 12.63 -11.72 -23.77
C ALA A 415 12.60 -13.13 -24.36
N PRO A 416 12.16 -14.17 -23.63
CA PRO A 416 11.98 -15.49 -24.22
C PRO A 416 11.06 -15.39 -25.44
N ALA A 417 11.45 -16.05 -26.54
CA ALA A 417 10.63 -16.09 -27.74
C ALA A 417 9.25 -16.68 -27.39
N THR A 418 8.19 -15.94 -27.60
CA THR A 418 6.82 -16.45 -27.54
C THR A 418 6.63 -17.39 -28.73
N GLN A 419 6.23 -18.64 -28.49
CA GLN A 419 5.65 -19.44 -29.58
C GLN A 419 4.42 -18.67 -30.07
N SER A 420 4.43 -18.27 -31.35
CA SER A 420 3.37 -17.47 -31.97
C SER A 420 2.09 -18.30 -32.05
N THR A 421 1.28 -18.20 -31.02
CA THR A 421 -0.17 -18.46 -31.14
C THR A 421 -0.81 -17.10 -31.41
N SER A 422 -1.47 -17.01 -32.55
CA SER A 422 -2.15 -15.87 -33.15
C SER A 422 -2.64 -14.84 -32.12
N VAL A 423 -2.09 -13.63 -32.24
CA VAL A 423 -2.52 -12.43 -31.53
C VAL A 423 -3.98 -12.18 -31.89
N VAL A 424 -4.89 -12.48 -30.98
CA VAL A 424 -6.19 -11.83 -30.99
C VAL A 424 -5.92 -10.37 -30.65
N SER A 425 -5.98 -9.51 -31.67
CA SER A 425 -5.96 -8.05 -31.53
C SER A 425 -7.03 -7.66 -30.52
N ARG A 426 -6.60 -7.31 -29.30
CA ARG A 426 -7.51 -6.78 -28.28
C ARG A 426 -7.69 -5.31 -28.58
N GLU A 427 -8.83 -4.99 -29.13
CA GLU A 427 -9.30 -3.63 -29.32
C GLU A 427 -9.31 -2.86 -27.99
N TRP A 428 -8.93 -1.61 -28.03
CA TRP A 428 -8.73 -0.62 -26.96
C TRP A 428 -10.01 -0.17 -26.26
#